data_8d8157423929a373b1f1e72dcf3197e6
#
_entry.id   8d8157423929a373b1f1e72dcf3197e6
#
_cell.length_a   1.000
_cell.length_b   1.000
_cell.length_c   1.000
_cell.angle_alpha   90.00
_cell.angle_beta   90.00
_cell.angle_gamma   90.00
#
_symmetry.space_group_name_H-M   'P 1'
#
loop_
_entity.id
_entity.type
_entity.pdbx_description
1 polymer ?
#
loop_
_entity_poly.entity_id
_entity_poly.type
_entity_poly.pdbx_seq_one_letter_code
_entity_poly.pdbx_strand_id
1 'polypeptide(L)'
;MDASFDESSATKITLSGDSASVSGSGAAAEGSTVTISTAGTYIVSGNLTDGSITVTTSENDKVQIVLNSVKIACSSGPAIDIQSADKCFITLAEGTQNSLSDGSAFTSEDANACIYATCDLTINGSGSLDVSGNYRHGVFSKDDLVVYGGTIRVSAVEDGLNGKDSVKIGAGDISIDSGADGVKSSKSTNPEKGFVYVSGGSLSIDAEDDGIQAKTYLCIAGGSIEIDAADDTLHSDLEGALNGGSTTVRSGDDAFHCETKLEVNDGSFVAEACNEGYEAEQVVVNGGDTNICALDDAMNASAADLSDVSESSDADTSTSAPSGEPGANAAQPDGSIGVPDASSANADSNGQQNTAPQGAGQQDSATSPELPSDDGAQGGQAGEASSDLGQAPDAQGRMERGGQAPGGQGGAPGASDSNCLIQINGGTVALDSQGDGVDSNGNVEITGGTLLVNGPSSDGDGAFDYDGEATISGGTVLVAALWAWRKASRAVRRRLLSYRRAVRLAA
;
A
#
# COMPACT_ATOMS: atom_id res chain seq x y z
N MET A 1 -1.55 13.99 14.45
CA MET A 1 -2.61 15.03 14.29
C MET A 1 -3.40 15.12 15.59
N ASP A 2 -3.80 16.33 15.97
CA ASP A 2 -4.57 16.56 17.21
C ASP A 2 -6.01 16.06 17.01
N ALA A 3 -6.45 15.13 17.88
CA ALA A 3 -7.81 14.60 17.93
C ALA A 3 -8.63 15.23 19.10
N SER A 4 -8.09 16.24 19.75
CA SER A 4 -8.76 16.91 20.86
C SER A 4 -9.97 17.71 20.39
N PHE A 5 -10.96 17.80 21.25
CA PHE A 5 -12.14 18.64 21.07
C PHE A 5 -12.66 19.14 22.41
N ASP A 6 -13.35 20.29 22.38
CA ASP A 6 -13.97 20.86 23.57
C ASP A 6 -15.47 20.53 23.60
N GLU A 7 -15.85 19.60 24.47
CA GLU A 7 -17.24 19.21 24.64
C GLU A 7 -18.17 20.36 25.07
N SER A 8 -17.66 21.39 25.73
CA SER A 8 -18.47 22.48 26.26
C SER A 8 -18.98 23.43 25.18
N SER A 9 -18.22 23.54 24.08
CA SER A 9 -18.57 24.40 22.93
C SER A 9 -19.14 23.62 21.76
N ALA A 10 -19.10 22.29 21.79
CA ALA A 10 -19.55 21.44 20.72
C ALA A 10 -21.08 21.38 20.61
N THR A 11 -21.58 21.37 19.39
CA THR A 11 -22.98 21.04 19.11
C THR A 11 -23.18 19.53 19.26
N LYS A 12 -24.22 19.13 20.01
CA LYS A 12 -24.54 17.72 20.24
C LYS A 12 -25.66 17.26 19.32
N ILE A 13 -25.42 16.14 18.63
CA ILE A 13 -26.37 15.47 17.72
C ILE A 13 -26.68 14.11 18.32
N THR A 14 -27.95 13.88 18.61
CA THR A 14 -28.41 12.58 19.14
C THR A 14 -29.29 11.89 18.10
N LEU A 15 -28.86 10.71 17.69
CA LEU A 15 -29.52 9.85 16.72
C LEU A 15 -30.44 8.87 17.44
N SER A 16 -31.67 8.66 16.92
CA SER A 16 -32.68 7.83 17.58
C SER A 16 -33.58 7.11 16.58
N GLY A 17 -33.13 6.00 16.02
CA GLY A 17 -33.87 5.17 15.08
C GLY A 17 -34.11 5.85 13.74
N ASP A 18 -35.28 6.43 13.56
CA ASP A 18 -35.72 7.13 12.33
C ASP A 18 -35.68 8.67 12.47
N SER A 19 -35.07 9.17 13.51
CA SER A 19 -35.03 10.61 13.80
C SER A 19 -33.68 11.02 14.44
N ALA A 20 -33.37 12.31 14.34
CA ALA A 20 -32.25 12.92 15.02
C ALA A 20 -32.69 14.21 15.72
N SER A 21 -31.92 14.63 16.71
CA SER A 21 -32.11 15.89 17.40
C SER A 21 -30.78 16.61 17.58
N VAL A 22 -30.81 17.94 17.49
CA VAL A 22 -29.65 18.81 17.59
C VAL A 22 -29.78 19.70 18.82
N SER A 23 -28.72 19.78 19.61
CA SER A 23 -28.59 20.70 20.75
C SER A 23 -27.35 21.56 20.56
N GLY A 24 -27.52 22.79 20.16
CA GLY A 24 -26.47 23.74 19.80
C GLY A 24 -26.82 24.49 18.52
N SER A 25 -25.83 24.91 17.77
CA SER A 25 -25.99 25.68 16.53
C SER A 25 -25.15 25.08 15.40
N GLY A 26 -25.46 25.45 14.16
CA GLY A 26 -24.67 25.07 12.99
C GLY A 26 -25.05 23.70 12.39
N ALA A 27 -26.02 23.00 12.99
CA ALA A 27 -26.65 21.82 12.42
C ALA A 27 -28.15 21.83 12.59
N ALA A 28 -28.85 21.10 11.72
CA ALA A 28 -30.29 20.86 11.78
C ALA A 28 -30.58 19.40 11.53
N ALA A 29 -31.69 18.88 12.06
CA ALA A 29 -32.16 17.54 11.81
C ALA A 29 -33.58 17.61 11.23
N GLU A 30 -33.82 16.86 10.14
CA GLU A 30 -35.11 16.65 9.54
C GLU A 30 -35.33 15.13 9.37
N GLY A 31 -36.17 14.56 10.24
CA GLY A 31 -36.28 13.10 10.34
C GLY A 31 -34.95 12.45 10.70
N SER A 32 -34.51 11.53 9.88
CA SER A 32 -33.23 10.81 10.01
C SER A 32 -32.05 11.47 9.27
N THR A 33 -32.29 12.61 8.61
CA THR A 33 -31.21 13.37 7.95
C THR A 33 -30.72 14.49 8.86
N VAL A 34 -29.41 14.55 9.06
CA VAL A 34 -28.74 15.64 9.78
C VAL A 34 -27.94 16.47 8.80
N THR A 35 -28.13 17.77 8.77
CA THR A 35 -27.35 18.70 7.95
C THR A 35 -26.48 19.60 8.84
N ILE A 36 -25.19 19.55 8.64
CA ILE A 36 -24.18 20.43 9.24
C ILE A 36 -23.91 21.56 8.25
N SER A 37 -24.11 22.81 8.65
CA SER A 37 -24.08 23.97 7.75
C SER A 37 -23.09 25.07 8.15
N THR A 38 -22.33 24.90 9.23
CA THR A 38 -21.29 25.86 9.64
C THR A 38 -20.05 25.14 10.18
N ALA A 39 -18.91 25.85 10.20
CA ALA A 39 -17.72 25.39 10.88
C ALA A 39 -17.98 25.09 12.37
N GLY A 40 -17.29 24.10 12.92
CA GLY A 40 -17.38 23.77 14.34
C GLY A 40 -17.16 22.30 14.64
N THR A 41 -17.35 21.96 15.92
CA THR A 41 -17.28 20.59 16.43
C THR A 41 -18.66 20.06 16.74
N TYR A 42 -18.96 18.88 16.22
CA TYR A 42 -20.24 18.19 16.32
C TYR A 42 -20.06 16.81 16.94
N ILE A 43 -20.55 16.63 18.17
CA ILE A 43 -20.50 15.34 18.85
C ILE A 43 -21.75 14.57 18.50
N VAL A 44 -21.58 13.46 17.78
CA VAL A 44 -22.66 12.59 17.32
C VAL A 44 -22.71 11.34 18.18
N SER A 45 -23.92 10.95 18.61
CA SER A 45 -24.12 9.72 19.38
C SER A 45 -25.47 9.07 19.06
N GLY A 46 -25.58 7.74 19.27
CA GLY A 46 -26.80 6.98 19.06
C GLY A 46 -26.85 6.31 17.69
N ASN A 47 -28.05 5.97 17.21
CA ASN A 47 -28.18 5.20 15.97
C ASN A 47 -29.27 5.75 15.03
N LEU A 48 -29.00 5.69 13.72
CA LEU A 48 -29.99 5.80 12.64
C LEU A 48 -30.16 4.43 11.98
N THR A 49 -31.41 4.01 11.81
CA THR A 49 -31.73 2.77 11.11
C THR A 49 -31.80 2.93 9.59
N ASP A 50 -32.09 4.16 9.13
CA ASP A 50 -32.01 4.60 7.75
C ASP A 50 -31.91 6.13 7.73
N GLY A 51 -30.73 6.66 7.46
CA GLY A 51 -30.49 8.10 7.48
C GLY A 51 -29.00 8.44 7.31
N SER A 52 -28.69 9.73 7.31
CA SER A 52 -27.36 10.21 6.98
C SER A 52 -26.97 11.50 7.71
N ILE A 53 -25.69 11.79 7.71
CA ILE A 53 -25.13 13.10 8.08
C ILE A 53 -24.58 13.75 6.82
N THR A 54 -25.13 14.92 6.44
CA THR A 54 -24.62 15.72 5.32
C THR A 54 -23.91 16.96 5.85
N VAL A 55 -22.74 17.27 5.28
CA VAL A 55 -22.00 18.50 5.56
C VAL A 55 -22.04 19.39 4.33
N THR A 56 -22.62 20.60 4.50
CA THR A 56 -22.68 21.61 3.44
C THR A 56 -22.32 22.96 4.05
N THR A 57 -21.02 23.25 4.10
CA THR A 57 -20.49 24.48 4.70
C THR A 57 -19.78 25.32 3.64
N SER A 58 -19.20 26.45 4.02
CA SER A 58 -18.32 27.22 3.14
C SER A 58 -17.03 26.45 2.86
N GLU A 59 -16.49 26.60 1.66
CA GLU A 59 -15.19 26.04 1.24
C GLU A 59 -13.98 26.54 2.08
N ASN A 60 -14.18 27.43 3.02
CA ASN A 60 -13.16 27.89 3.97
C ASN A 60 -13.41 27.37 5.40
N ASP A 61 -14.46 26.60 5.60
CA ASP A 61 -14.87 26.09 6.90
C ASP A 61 -14.25 24.75 7.23
N LYS A 62 -13.82 24.58 8.47
CA LYS A 62 -13.38 23.28 9.01
C LYS A 62 -14.45 22.71 9.91
N VAL A 63 -14.77 21.44 9.68
CA VAL A 63 -15.78 20.70 10.43
C VAL A 63 -15.12 19.54 11.15
N GLN A 64 -15.43 19.36 12.43
CA GLN A 64 -15.04 18.16 13.17
C GLN A 64 -16.28 17.39 13.62
N ILE A 65 -16.44 16.17 13.12
CA ILE A 65 -17.48 15.23 13.50
C ILE A 65 -16.85 14.22 14.48
N VAL A 66 -17.26 14.30 15.74
CA VAL A 66 -16.79 13.37 16.77
C VAL A 66 -17.80 12.22 16.88
N LEU A 67 -17.41 11.04 16.47
CA LEU A 67 -18.21 9.83 16.58
C LEU A 67 -18.08 9.25 18.00
N ASN A 68 -19.20 9.27 18.74
CA ASN A 68 -19.27 8.83 20.13
C ASN A 68 -20.34 7.74 20.28
N SER A 69 -20.01 6.51 19.96
CA SER A 69 -20.90 5.36 19.93
C SER A 69 -22.05 5.55 18.91
N VAL A 70 -21.67 5.74 17.67
CA VAL A 70 -22.55 6.01 16.54
C VAL A 70 -22.78 4.73 15.74
N LYS A 71 -24.04 4.52 15.34
CA LYS A 71 -24.39 3.56 14.29
C LYS A 71 -25.28 4.25 13.27
N ILE A 72 -24.87 4.29 12.02
CA ILE A 72 -25.68 4.81 10.90
C ILE A 72 -25.73 3.75 9.81
N ALA A 73 -26.96 3.45 9.37
CA ALA A 73 -27.22 2.80 8.10
C ALA A 73 -27.95 3.79 7.20
N CYS A 74 -27.58 3.84 5.92
CA CYS A 74 -28.25 4.65 4.90
C CYS A 74 -28.53 3.76 3.69
N SER A 75 -29.80 3.52 3.39
CA SER A 75 -30.21 2.58 2.33
C SER A 75 -30.06 3.14 0.91
N SER A 76 -29.85 4.45 0.75
CA SER A 76 -29.96 5.14 -0.54
C SER A 76 -28.84 6.14 -0.86
N GLY A 77 -27.79 6.17 -0.05
CA GLY A 77 -26.63 7.06 -0.21
C GLY A 77 -25.57 6.84 0.85
N PRO A 78 -24.61 7.77 0.98
CA PRO A 78 -23.58 7.73 2.01
C PRO A 78 -24.16 7.78 3.44
N ALA A 79 -23.51 7.13 4.39
CA ALA A 79 -23.80 7.33 5.80
C ALA A 79 -23.31 8.72 6.27
N ILE A 80 -22.16 9.16 5.74
CA ILE A 80 -21.63 10.54 5.92
C ILE A 80 -21.29 11.09 4.53
N ASP A 81 -21.92 12.22 4.18
CA ASP A 81 -21.82 12.89 2.90
C ASP A 81 -21.29 14.33 3.10
N ILE A 82 -20.01 14.55 2.81
CA ILE A 82 -19.35 15.85 2.94
C ILE A 82 -19.32 16.50 1.57
N GLN A 83 -20.34 17.32 1.29
CA GLN A 83 -20.55 17.95 -0.02
C GLN A 83 -19.73 19.23 -0.19
N SER A 84 -19.44 19.97 0.89
CA SER A 84 -18.57 21.14 0.84
C SER A 84 -18.02 21.49 2.22
N ALA A 85 -16.70 21.70 2.29
CA ALA A 85 -15.94 22.27 3.39
C ALA A 85 -14.51 22.57 2.88
N ASP A 86 -13.68 23.28 3.65
CA ASP A 86 -12.21 23.31 3.45
C ASP A 86 -11.60 21.95 3.86
N LYS A 87 -12.02 21.46 5.04
CA LYS A 87 -11.53 20.21 5.60
C LYS A 87 -12.53 19.61 6.59
N CYS A 88 -12.71 18.30 6.54
CA CYS A 88 -13.49 17.56 7.52
C CYS A 88 -12.62 16.61 8.34
N PHE A 89 -12.86 16.59 9.64
CA PHE A 89 -12.27 15.62 10.56
C PHE A 89 -13.35 14.67 11.07
N ILE A 90 -13.13 13.37 10.95
CA ILE A 90 -13.89 12.35 11.64
C ILE A 90 -13.04 11.87 12.82
N THR A 91 -13.43 12.27 14.03
CA THR A 91 -12.70 11.93 15.26
C THR A 91 -13.41 10.79 15.99
N LEU A 92 -12.71 9.70 16.19
CA LEU A 92 -13.20 8.53 16.91
C LEU A 92 -12.98 8.74 18.41
N ALA A 93 -14.05 9.00 19.16
CA ALA A 93 -13.94 9.25 20.59
C ALA A 93 -13.38 8.02 21.32
N GLU A 94 -12.56 8.25 22.33
CA GLU A 94 -11.86 7.20 23.07
C GLU A 94 -12.84 6.17 23.67
N GLY A 95 -12.52 4.89 23.48
CA GLY A 95 -13.28 3.76 24.03
C GLY A 95 -14.66 3.54 23.39
N THR A 96 -14.98 4.23 22.31
CA THR A 96 -16.25 4.08 21.58
C THR A 96 -16.15 3.11 20.41
N GLN A 97 -17.28 2.55 20.06
CA GLN A 97 -17.46 1.72 18.87
C GLN A 97 -18.45 2.40 17.94
N ASN A 98 -18.04 2.60 16.71
CA ASN A 98 -18.85 3.28 15.68
C ASN A 98 -18.99 2.37 14.47
N SER A 99 -20.14 2.44 13.79
CA SER A 99 -20.42 1.65 12.59
C SER A 99 -21.20 2.46 11.60
N LEU A 100 -20.71 2.51 10.37
CA LEU A 100 -21.30 3.23 9.25
C LEU A 100 -21.51 2.24 8.09
N SER A 101 -22.69 2.28 7.49
CA SER A 101 -23.04 1.42 6.36
C SER A 101 -23.87 2.20 5.36
N ASP A 102 -23.52 2.12 4.10
CA ASP A 102 -24.35 2.62 3.01
C ASP A 102 -25.27 1.54 2.44
N GLY A 103 -26.06 1.91 1.43
CA GLY A 103 -26.91 0.99 0.68
C GLY A 103 -26.22 0.45 -0.57
N SER A 104 -26.70 -0.66 -1.10
CA SER A 104 -26.19 -1.28 -2.33
C SER A 104 -26.53 -0.53 -3.63
N ALA A 105 -27.26 0.59 -3.54
CA ALA A 105 -27.59 1.46 -4.65
C ALA A 105 -27.84 2.88 -4.14
N PHE A 106 -27.29 3.87 -4.82
CA PHE A 106 -27.46 5.27 -4.47
C PHE A 106 -28.55 5.93 -5.32
N THR A 107 -29.24 6.91 -4.77
CA THR A 107 -30.25 7.72 -5.49
C THR A 107 -29.63 8.86 -6.28
N SER A 108 -28.40 9.27 -5.93
CA SER A 108 -27.59 10.26 -6.65
C SER A 108 -26.30 9.60 -7.11
N GLU A 109 -25.81 9.97 -8.28
CA GLU A 109 -24.52 9.55 -8.83
C GLU A 109 -23.37 10.44 -8.36
N ASP A 110 -23.64 11.51 -7.56
CA ASP A 110 -22.62 12.46 -7.12
C ASP A 110 -21.68 11.88 -6.06
N ALA A 111 -22.13 10.87 -5.31
CA ALA A 111 -21.35 10.19 -4.28
C ALA A 111 -21.22 8.69 -4.60
N ASN A 112 -20.15 8.08 -4.13
CA ASN A 112 -19.79 6.70 -4.46
C ASN A 112 -19.18 5.90 -3.30
N ALA A 113 -19.32 6.36 -2.05
CA ALA A 113 -18.74 5.72 -0.88
C ALA A 113 -19.63 5.81 0.36
N CYS A 114 -19.40 4.95 1.32
CA CYS A 114 -20.09 5.00 2.62
C CYS A 114 -19.75 6.28 3.39
N ILE A 115 -18.48 6.69 3.37
CA ILE A 115 -18.01 8.02 3.80
C ILE A 115 -17.48 8.71 2.55
N TYR A 116 -18.18 9.74 2.11
CA TYR A 116 -17.84 10.49 0.91
C TYR A 116 -17.49 11.92 1.24
N ALA A 117 -16.41 12.44 0.68
CA ALA A 117 -15.96 13.81 0.85
C ALA A 117 -15.50 14.45 -0.47
N THR A 118 -15.87 15.73 -0.67
CA THR A 118 -15.38 16.55 -1.79
C THR A 118 -14.20 17.43 -1.41
N CYS A 119 -13.69 17.33 -0.17
CA CYS A 119 -12.61 18.11 0.40
C CYS A 119 -11.66 17.21 1.18
N ASP A 120 -10.58 17.77 1.71
CA ASP A 120 -9.69 17.07 2.62
C ASP A 120 -10.44 16.34 3.74
N LEU A 121 -10.20 15.04 3.87
CA LEU A 121 -10.78 14.20 4.93
C LEU A 121 -9.68 13.65 5.84
N THR A 122 -9.86 13.81 7.14
CA THR A 122 -8.98 13.21 8.14
C THR A 122 -9.77 12.33 9.09
N ILE A 123 -9.37 11.07 9.25
CA ILE A 123 -9.88 10.17 10.29
C ILE A 123 -8.82 10.06 11.39
N ASN A 124 -9.20 10.38 12.63
CA ASN A 124 -8.30 10.34 13.78
C ASN A 124 -9.01 9.93 15.07
N GLY A 125 -8.29 9.92 16.19
CA GLY A 125 -8.82 9.50 17.49
C GLY A 125 -8.37 8.09 17.89
N SER A 126 -8.99 7.51 18.92
CA SER A 126 -8.59 6.21 19.47
C SER A 126 -9.76 5.23 19.66
N GLY A 127 -10.97 5.61 19.24
CA GLY A 127 -12.11 4.71 19.18
C GLY A 127 -12.03 3.73 18.01
N SER A 128 -13.08 2.90 17.83
CA SER A 128 -13.18 2.03 16.67
C SER A 128 -14.24 2.50 15.68
N LEU A 129 -14.04 2.15 14.40
CA LEU A 129 -14.92 2.45 13.29
C LEU A 129 -14.99 1.24 12.35
N ASP A 130 -16.20 0.70 12.18
CA ASP A 130 -16.52 -0.28 11.16
C ASP A 130 -17.24 0.44 9.99
N VAL A 131 -16.72 0.33 8.77
CA VAL A 131 -17.27 0.92 7.54
C VAL A 131 -17.67 -0.21 6.60
N SER A 132 -18.90 -0.20 6.14
CA SER A 132 -19.41 -1.11 5.11
C SER A 132 -19.83 -0.33 3.88
N GLY A 133 -18.98 -0.31 2.86
CA GLY A 133 -19.23 0.27 1.54
C GLY A 133 -19.91 -0.74 0.62
N ASN A 134 -21.26 -0.81 0.70
CA ASN A 134 -22.02 -1.81 -0.05
C ASN A 134 -22.34 -1.37 -1.49
N TYR A 135 -22.09 -0.11 -1.84
CA TYR A 135 -22.30 0.41 -3.20
C TYR A 135 -21.01 0.32 -4.02
N ARG A 136 -19.96 1.01 -3.56
CA ARG A 136 -18.64 1.02 -4.19
C ARG A 136 -17.55 1.09 -3.13
N HIS A 137 -17.07 2.28 -2.79
CA HIS A 137 -15.94 2.45 -1.89
C HIS A 137 -16.34 2.52 -0.41
N GLY A 138 -15.44 2.14 0.47
CA GLY A 138 -15.62 2.33 1.91
C GLY A 138 -15.51 3.80 2.30
N VAL A 139 -14.38 4.41 2.03
CA VAL A 139 -14.07 5.84 2.28
C VAL A 139 -13.50 6.46 1.02
N PHE A 140 -14.08 7.57 0.60
CA PHE A 140 -13.64 8.31 -0.57
C PHE A 140 -13.47 9.80 -0.27
N SER A 141 -12.33 10.39 -0.67
CA SER A 141 -12.13 11.84 -0.72
C SER A 141 -11.71 12.29 -2.11
N LYS A 142 -12.33 13.37 -2.63
CA LYS A 142 -11.89 14.00 -3.89
C LYS A 142 -10.54 14.74 -3.77
N ASP A 143 -10.11 15.01 -2.54
CA ASP A 143 -8.83 15.62 -2.22
C ASP A 143 -7.97 14.65 -1.38
N ASP A 144 -7.29 15.13 -0.36
CA ASP A 144 -6.45 14.31 0.52
C ASP A 144 -7.29 13.45 1.48
N LEU A 145 -6.96 12.17 1.60
CA LEU A 145 -7.43 11.28 2.67
C LEU A 145 -6.30 10.99 3.65
N VAL A 146 -6.50 11.33 4.92
CA VAL A 146 -5.51 11.11 5.96
C VAL A 146 -6.09 10.22 7.06
N VAL A 147 -5.40 9.12 7.41
CA VAL A 147 -5.73 8.28 8.56
C VAL A 147 -4.61 8.39 9.60
N TYR A 148 -4.97 8.82 10.81
CA TYR A 148 -4.00 9.07 11.86
C TYR A 148 -4.47 8.58 13.23
N GLY A 149 -5.02 7.37 13.29
CA GLY A 149 -5.42 6.70 14.54
C GLY A 149 -6.73 5.93 14.41
N GLY A 150 -7.11 5.29 15.52
CA GLY A 150 -8.28 4.44 15.63
C GLY A 150 -8.03 2.97 15.27
N THR A 151 -9.02 2.15 15.60
CA THR A 151 -9.14 0.78 15.09
C THR A 151 -10.21 0.80 14.02
N ILE A 152 -9.81 0.70 12.75
CA ILE A 152 -10.67 0.91 11.59
C ILE A 152 -10.79 -0.40 10.82
N ARG A 153 -12.03 -0.82 10.55
CA ARG A 153 -12.33 -1.92 9.66
C ARG A 153 -13.15 -1.41 8.49
N VAL A 154 -12.71 -1.72 7.29
CA VAL A 154 -13.40 -1.35 6.06
C VAL A 154 -13.69 -2.63 5.29
N SER A 155 -14.95 -2.80 4.88
CA SER A 155 -15.33 -3.76 3.85
C SER A 155 -16.00 -3.00 2.72
N ALA A 156 -15.55 -3.18 1.49
CA ALA A 156 -16.01 -2.41 0.32
C ALA A 156 -16.22 -3.31 -0.90
N VAL A 157 -17.19 -2.94 -1.76
CA VAL A 157 -17.44 -3.62 -3.04
C VAL A 157 -16.37 -3.27 -4.08
N GLU A 158 -15.82 -2.07 -3.97
CA GLU A 158 -14.66 -1.60 -4.74
C GLU A 158 -13.55 -1.22 -3.76
N ASP A 159 -12.94 -0.02 -3.86
CA ASP A 159 -11.78 0.34 -3.05
C ASP A 159 -12.12 0.53 -1.56
N GLY A 160 -11.22 0.10 -0.70
CA GLY A 160 -11.36 0.29 0.73
C GLY A 160 -11.23 1.76 1.14
N LEU A 161 -10.05 2.35 0.94
CA LEU A 161 -9.70 3.73 1.20
C LEU A 161 -9.22 4.40 -0.10
N ASN A 162 -9.95 5.39 -0.59
CA ASN A 162 -9.61 6.10 -1.81
C ASN A 162 -9.49 7.61 -1.55
N GLY A 163 -8.31 8.17 -1.77
CA GLY A 163 -8.04 9.61 -1.73
C GLY A 163 -7.50 10.08 -3.07
N LYS A 164 -8.32 10.82 -3.84
CA LYS A 164 -7.98 11.15 -5.21
C LYS A 164 -6.64 11.91 -5.32
N ASP A 165 -6.43 12.92 -4.49
CA ASP A 165 -5.19 13.69 -4.48
C ASP A 165 -4.04 12.99 -3.75
N SER A 166 -4.34 12.38 -2.60
CA SER A 166 -3.40 11.50 -1.91
C SER A 166 -4.06 10.67 -0.80
N VAL A 167 -3.43 9.56 -0.43
CA VAL A 167 -3.72 8.85 0.82
C VAL A 167 -2.49 8.86 1.72
N LYS A 168 -2.69 9.27 2.98
CA LYS A 168 -1.63 9.34 4.00
C LYS A 168 -2.04 8.55 5.24
N ILE A 169 -1.30 7.50 5.58
CA ILE A 169 -1.54 6.67 6.77
C ILE A 169 -0.37 6.87 7.73
N GLY A 170 -0.65 7.47 8.89
CA GLY A 170 0.39 7.77 9.87
C GLY A 170 0.29 6.97 11.15
N ALA A 171 -0.90 6.47 11.48
CA ALA A 171 -1.15 5.66 12.67
C ALA A 171 -2.53 4.99 12.57
N GLY A 172 -2.80 4.03 13.45
CA GLY A 172 -4.05 3.29 13.56
C GLY A 172 -3.81 1.78 13.42
N ASP A 173 -4.86 1.02 13.72
CA ASP A 173 -4.96 -0.41 13.46
C ASP A 173 -6.07 -0.59 12.41
N ILE A 174 -5.67 -0.80 11.15
CA ILE A 174 -6.53 -0.70 9.98
C ILE A 174 -6.60 -2.07 9.31
N SER A 175 -7.82 -2.56 9.10
CA SER A 175 -8.09 -3.79 8.36
C SER A 175 -9.04 -3.49 7.20
N ILE A 176 -8.67 -3.89 6.00
CA ILE A 176 -9.42 -3.64 4.77
C ILE A 176 -9.69 -4.97 4.08
N ASP A 177 -10.94 -5.15 3.63
CA ASP A 177 -11.43 -6.22 2.77
C ASP A 177 -12.15 -5.54 1.60
N SER A 178 -11.56 -5.60 0.40
CA SER A 178 -11.96 -4.81 -0.77
C SER A 178 -12.14 -5.68 -2.01
N GLY A 179 -13.20 -5.39 -2.77
CA GLY A 179 -13.45 -6.03 -4.06
C GLY A 179 -12.72 -5.37 -5.25
N ALA A 180 -11.89 -4.37 -4.99
CA ALA A 180 -10.90 -3.77 -5.87
C ALA A 180 -9.68 -3.41 -5.01
N ASP A 181 -9.11 -2.18 -5.11
CA ASP A 181 -7.91 -1.84 -4.39
C ASP A 181 -8.15 -1.66 -2.87
N GLY A 182 -7.20 -2.07 -2.08
CA GLY A 182 -7.25 -1.84 -0.65
C GLY A 182 -7.14 -0.36 -0.31
N VAL A 183 -6.08 0.27 -0.81
CA VAL A 183 -5.79 1.71 -0.66
C VAL A 183 -5.42 2.28 -2.03
N LYS A 184 -6.11 3.35 -2.45
CA LYS A 184 -5.94 3.93 -3.79
C LYS A 184 -5.75 5.43 -3.78
N SER A 185 -4.82 5.94 -4.61
CA SER A 185 -4.76 7.35 -4.99
C SER A 185 -4.63 7.49 -6.51
N SER A 186 -5.57 8.24 -7.13
CA SER A 186 -5.83 8.16 -8.57
C SER A 186 -5.58 9.44 -9.37
N LYS A 187 -4.99 10.51 -8.78
CA LYS A 187 -4.78 11.77 -9.47
C LYS A 187 -3.58 11.73 -10.41
N SER A 188 -3.83 11.71 -11.71
CA SER A 188 -2.78 11.64 -12.73
C SER A 188 -2.43 12.99 -13.36
N THR A 189 -3.30 14.01 -13.24
CA THR A 189 -3.13 15.31 -13.92
C THR A 189 -2.17 16.27 -13.22
N ASN A 190 -1.71 15.93 -12.00
CA ASN A 190 -0.75 16.72 -11.24
C ASN A 190 0.32 15.79 -10.65
N PRO A 191 1.59 15.89 -11.03
CA PRO A 191 2.65 15.01 -10.55
C PRO A 191 2.97 15.17 -9.04
N GLU A 192 2.47 16.22 -8.37
CA GLU A 192 2.58 16.39 -6.92
C GLU A 192 1.43 15.72 -6.16
N LYS A 193 0.50 15.08 -6.86
CA LYS A 193 -0.68 14.38 -6.34
C LYS A 193 -0.72 12.95 -6.85
N GLY A 194 -1.71 12.18 -6.45
CA GLY A 194 -1.84 10.78 -6.85
C GLY A 194 -0.89 9.85 -6.08
N PHE A 195 -0.43 10.23 -4.90
CA PHE A 195 0.52 9.45 -4.13
C PHE A 195 -0.10 8.78 -2.90
N VAL A 196 0.50 7.68 -2.48
CA VAL A 196 0.21 7.02 -1.20
C VAL A 196 1.45 7.06 -0.31
N TYR A 197 1.28 7.49 0.95
CA TYR A 197 2.35 7.59 1.92
C TYR A 197 1.97 6.90 3.24
N VAL A 198 2.65 5.81 3.57
CA VAL A 198 2.45 5.09 4.83
C VAL A 198 3.66 5.32 5.73
N SER A 199 3.47 6.03 6.85
CA SER A 199 4.55 6.35 7.80
C SER A 199 4.43 5.64 9.14
N GLY A 200 3.36 4.86 9.36
CA GLY A 200 3.17 4.15 10.61
C GLY A 200 1.79 3.49 10.72
N GLY A 201 1.54 2.86 11.85
CA GLY A 201 0.33 2.08 12.11
C GLY A 201 0.50 0.60 11.80
N SER A 202 -0.59 -0.15 11.95
CA SER A 202 -0.74 -1.53 11.53
C SER A 202 -1.78 -1.57 10.41
N LEU A 203 -1.45 -2.15 9.28
CA LEU A 203 -2.29 -2.22 8.10
C LEU A 203 -2.37 -3.67 7.63
N SER A 204 -3.58 -4.22 7.57
CA SER A 204 -3.87 -5.55 7.03
C SER A 204 -4.87 -5.39 5.89
N ILE A 205 -4.50 -5.82 4.70
CA ILE A 205 -5.29 -5.68 3.48
C ILE A 205 -5.52 -7.06 2.86
N ASP A 206 -6.76 -7.32 2.47
CA ASP A 206 -7.22 -8.39 1.61
C ASP A 206 -7.94 -7.73 0.42
N ALA A 207 -7.36 -7.80 -0.78
CA ALA A 207 -7.80 -7.06 -1.97
C ALA A 207 -7.97 -8.00 -3.17
N GLU A 208 -9.08 -7.80 -3.92
CA GLU A 208 -9.35 -8.56 -5.16
C GLU A 208 -8.67 -7.93 -6.41
N ASP A 209 -7.94 -6.81 -6.22
CA ASP A 209 -7.12 -6.10 -7.21
C ASP A 209 -5.81 -5.73 -6.50
N ASP A 210 -5.34 -4.48 -6.55
CA ASP A 210 -4.10 -4.07 -5.89
C ASP A 210 -4.26 -3.88 -4.37
N GLY A 211 -3.24 -4.27 -3.61
CA GLY A 211 -3.20 -4.00 -2.18
C GLY A 211 -3.15 -2.50 -1.90
N ILE A 212 -2.14 -1.82 -2.45
CA ILE A 212 -1.96 -0.36 -2.40
C ILE A 212 -1.58 0.15 -3.79
N GLN A 213 -2.42 0.99 -4.39
CA GLN A 213 -2.19 1.60 -5.70
C GLN A 213 -1.96 3.11 -5.59
N ALA A 214 -0.91 3.62 -6.21
CA ALA A 214 -0.61 5.03 -6.35
C ALA A 214 -0.40 5.42 -7.81
N LYS A 215 -0.98 6.52 -8.24
CA LYS A 215 -0.84 7.00 -9.63
C LYS A 215 0.50 7.68 -9.90
N THR A 216 1.21 8.14 -8.87
CA THR A 216 2.49 8.85 -9.08
C THR A 216 3.62 8.35 -8.20
N TYR A 217 3.36 8.14 -6.91
CA TYR A 217 4.41 7.76 -5.97
C TYR A 217 3.86 6.95 -4.80
N LEU A 218 4.40 5.78 -4.57
CA LEU A 218 4.09 4.95 -3.40
C LEU A 218 5.28 4.91 -2.45
N CYS A 219 5.07 5.35 -1.20
CA CYS A 219 6.14 5.31 -0.20
C CYS A 219 5.70 4.62 1.09
N ILE A 220 6.41 3.58 1.45
CA ILE A 220 6.34 2.94 2.75
C ILE A 220 7.53 3.43 3.59
N ALA A 221 7.26 4.34 4.53
CA ALA A 221 8.28 4.92 5.41
C ALA A 221 8.26 4.31 6.82
N GLY A 222 7.26 3.49 7.15
CA GLY A 222 7.13 2.85 8.45
C GLY A 222 5.82 2.09 8.61
N GLY A 223 5.63 1.47 9.78
CA GLY A 223 4.45 0.68 10.09
C GLY A 223 4.69 -0.83 10.01
N SER A 224 3.64 -1.59 10.29
CA SER A 224 3.57 -3.03 10.11
C SER A 224 2.46 -3.32 9.10
N ILE A 225 2.81 -3.83 7.95
CA ILE A 225 1.94 -3.97 6.80
C ILE A 225 1.88 -5.43 6.42
N GLU A 226 0.67 -5.96 6.27
CA GLU A 226 0.39 -7.30 5.78
C GLU A 226 -0.64 -7.18 4.65
N ILE A 227 -0.32 -7.68 3.45
CA ILE A 227 -1.17 -7.59 2.26
C ILE A 227 -1.29 -8.96 1.62
N ASP A 228 -2.52 -9.32 1.28
CA ASP A 228 -2.87 -10.40 0.36
C ASP A 228 -3.69 -9.75 -0.77
N ALA A 229 -3.18 -9.80 -2.01
CA ALA A 229 -3.79 -9.14 -3.16
C ALA A 229 -3.87 -10.12 -4.34
N ALA A 230 -4.95 -10.00 -5.14
CA ALA A 230 -5.13 -10.87 -6.29
C ALA A 230 -4.34 -10.41 -7.52
N ASP A 231 -3.94 -9.15 -7.58
CA ASP A 231 -3.03 -8.55 -8.55
C ASP A 231 -1.75 -8.10 -7.82
N ASP A 232 -1.32 -6.85 -7.91
CA ASP A 232 -0.11 -6.37 -7.26
C ASP A 232 -0.33 -6.06 -5.78
N THR A 233 0.64 -6.38 -4.91
CA THR A 233 0.48 -5.95 -3.51
C THR A 233 0.81 -4.48 -3.32
N LEU A 234 1.84 -3.97 -3.98
CA LEU A 234 2.23 -2.57 -4.02
C LEU A 234 2.42 -2.14 -5.48
N HIS A 235 1.63 -1.18 -5.92
CA HIS A 235 1.65 -0.70 -7.30
C HIS A 235 1.83 0.81 -7.37
N SER A 236 2.70 1.29 -8.26
CA SER A 236 2.81 2.70 -8.61
C SER A 236 3.03 2.89 -10.10
N ASP A 237 2.19 3.68 -10.76
CA ASP A 237 2.37 3.97 -12.20
C ASP A 237 3.64 4.80 -12.50
N LEU A 238 4.38 5.28 -11.50
CA LEU A 238 5.67 5.95 -11.72
C LEU A 238 6.75 5.44 -10.78
N GLU A 239 6.80 5.91 -9.53
CA GLU A 239 7.91 5.63 -8.63
C GLU A 239 7.45 5.05 -7.31
N GLY A 240 8.29 4.22 -6.69
CA GLY A 240 8.05 3.63 -5.39
C GLY A 240 9.27 3.64 -4.48
N ALA A 241 9.04 3.67 -3.16
CA ALA A 241 10.11 3.57 -2.19
C ALA A 241 9.72 2.81 -0.92
N LEU A 242 10.61 1.95 -0.47
CA LEU A 242 10.61 1.35 0.86
C LEU A 242 11.68 2.06 1.70
N ASN A 243 11.24 2.92 2.62
CA ASN A 243 12.12 3.73 3.46
C ASN A 243 12.15 3.24 4.92
N GLY A 244 11.36 2.21 5.26
CA GLY A 244 11.31 1.65 6.61
C GLY A 244 10.07 0.79 6.85
N GLY A 245 9.89 0.37 8.11
CA GLY A 245 8.76 -0.49 8.51
C GLY A 245 9.01 -1.98 8.27
N SER A 246 7.94 -2.74 8.40
CA SER A 246 7.92 -4.18 8.11
C SER A 246 6.72 -4.49 7.23
N THR A 247 6.98 -4.97 6.04
CA THR A 247 5.98 -5.29 5.02
C THR A 247 6.07 -6.78 4.70
N THR A 248 4.96 -7.49 4.80
CA THR A 248 4.82 -8.89 4.41
C THR A 248 3.68 -9.00 3.41
N VAL A 249 3.92 -9.62 2.27
CA VAL A 249 2.97 -9.62 1.16
C VAL A 249 2.81 -10.99 0.55
N ARG A 250 1.62 -11.22 -0.03
CA ARG A 250 1.28 -12.28 -0.97
C ARG A 250 0.59 -11.65 -2.15
N SER A 251 1.07 -11.90 -3.33
CA SER A 251 0.56 -11.32 -4.57
C SER A 251 0.14 -12.40 -5.57
N GLY A 252 -0.89 -12.10 -6.33
CA GLY A 252 -1.26 -12.88 -7.50
C GLY A 252 -0.37 -12.56 -8.70
N ASP A 253 0.18 -11.36 -8.77
CA ASP A 253 1.15 -10.91 -9.78
C ASP A 253 2.39 -10.33 -9.06
N ASP A 254 2.64 -9.03 -9.03
CA ASP A 254 3.90 -8.51 -8.51
C ASP A 254 3.85 -8.13 -7.03
N ALA A 255 4.96 -8.38 -6.34
CA ALA A 255 5.06 -7.97 -4.95
C ALA A 255 5.26 -6.45 -4.80
N PHE A 256 5.99 -5.82 -5.70
CA PHE A 256 6.09 -4.36 -5.82
C PHE A 256 6.43 -3.97 -7.26
N HIS A 257 5.44 -3.45 -7.95
CA HIS A 257 5.54 -2.93 -9.30
C HIS A 257 5.65 -1.40 -9.31
N CYS A 258 6.58 -0.87 -10.10
CA CYS A 258 6.69 0.55 -10.44
C CYS A 258 7.12 0.68 -11.89
N GLU A 259 6.48 1.57 -12.65
CA GLU A 259 6.86 1.76 -14.05
C GLU A 259 8.30 2.28 -14.21
N THR A 260 8.72 3.26 -13.41
CA THR A 260 9.99 3.92 -13.68
C THR A 260 11.08 3.57 -12.67
N LYS A 261 10.78 3.65 -11.37
CA LYS A 261 11.82 3.45 -10.36
C LYS A 261 11.29 2.92 -9.05
N LEU A 262 11.93 1.89 -8.54
CA LEU A 262 11.75 1.36 -7.20
C LEU A 262 13.02 1.56 -6.37
N GLU A 263 12.93 2.24 -5.22
CA GLU A 263 14.03 2.39 -4.26
C GLU A 263 13.75 1.66 -2.95
N VAL A 264 14.67 0.78 -2.55
CA VAL A 264 14.65 0.13 -1.23
C VAL A 264 15.78 0.72 -0.39
N ASN A 265 15.42 1.58 0.57
CA ASN A 265 16.41 2.31 1.37
C ASN A 265 16.58 1.71 2.77
N ASP A 266 15.52 1.20 3.39
CA ASP A 266 15.55 0.60 4.74
C ASP A 266 14.26 -0.22 4.97
N GLY A 267 14.16 -0.89 6.13
CA GLY A 267 13.02 -1.69 6.54
C GLY A 267 13.17 -3.18 6.23
N SER A 268 12.08 -3.92 6.43
CA SER A 268 11.99 -5.35 6.12
C SER A 268 10.86 -5.59 5.14
N PHE A 269 11.15 -6.21 4.02
CA PHE A 269 10.18 -6.61 3.01
C PHE A 269 10.24 -8.12 2.79
N VAL A 270 9.09 -8.77 2.92
CA VAL A 270 8.95 -10.22 2.72
C VAL A 270 7.79 -10.48 1.75
N ALA A 271 8.11 -10.88 0.53
CA ALA A 271 7.14 -11.49 -0.38
C ALA A 271 7.15 -13.00 -0.17
N GLU A 272 6.11 -13.50 0.51
CA GLU A 272 5.97 -14.93 0.80
C GLU A 272 5.57 -15.74 -0.42
N ALA A 273 4.88 -15.11 -1.37
CA ALA A 273 4.55 -15.63 -2.70
C ALA A 273 4.19 -14.47 -3.61
N CYS A 274 4.66 -14.49 -4.85
CA CYS A 274 4.31 -13.56 -5.93
C CYS A 274 4.62 -14.23 -7.28
N ASN A 275 4.15 -13.64 -8.37
CA ASN A 275 4.61 -14.00 -9.70
C ASN A 275 6.01 -13.40 -9.91
N GLU A 276 6.12 -12.07 -9.91
CA GLU A 276 7.40 -11.37 -9.86
C GLU A 276 7.62 -10.64 -8.52
N GLY A 277 8.87 -10.40 -8.18
CA GLY A 277 9.20 -9.80 -6.89
C GLY A 277 9.18 -8.28 -6.94
N TYR A 278 10.28 -7.68 -7.37
CA TYR A 278 10.41 -6.26 -7.64
C TYR A 278 10.48 -6.02 -9.14
N GLU A 279 9.54 -5.25 -9.68
CA GLU A 279 9.56 -4.83 -11.07
C GLU A 279 9.60 -3.31 -11.20
N ALA A 280 10.52 -2.79 -12.05
CA ALA A 280 10.59 -1.40 -12.46
C ALA A 280 11.62 -1.23 -13.60
N GLU A 281 11.58 -0.09 -14.34
CA GLU A 281 12.70 0.26 -15.23
C GLU A 281 14.03 0.36 -14.46
N GLN A 282 13.98 0.86 -13.20
CA GLN A 282 15.15 0.91 -12.32
C GLN A 282 14.82 0.38 -10.92
N VAL A 283 15.46 -0.70 -10.52
CA VAL A 283 15.38 -1.24 -9.16
C VAL A 283 16.67 -0.94 -8.42
N VAL A 284 16.59 -0.13 -7.34
CA VAL A 284 17.75 0.33 -6.59
C VAL A 284 17.63 -0.06 -5.12
N VAL A 285 18.47 -0.97 -4.66
CA VAL A 285 18.52 -1.39 -3.25
C VAL A 285 19.71 -0.74 -2.56
N ASN A 286 19.42 0.22 -1.67
CA ASN A 286 20.42 0.94 -0.87
C ASN A 286 20.59 0.35 0.52
N GLY A 287 19.57 -0.32 1.06
CA GLY A 287 19.56 -0.86 2.42
C GLY A 287 18.40 -1.81 2.68
N GLY A 288 18.11 -2.06 3.98
CA GLY A 288 17.02 -2.92 4.40
C GLY A 288 17.29 -4.43 4.26
N ASP A 289 16.29 -5.21 4.63
CA ASP A 289 16.27 -6.66 4.52
C ASP A 289 15.10 -7.08 3.60
N THR A 290 15.41 -7.61 2.42
CA THR A 290 14.47 -8.09 1.41
C THR A 290 14.52 -9.60 1.33
N ASN A 291 13.35 -10.25 1.35
CA ASN A 291 13.20 -11.68 1.11
C ASN A 291 12.03 -11.91 0.16
N ILE A 292 12.30 -12.44 -1.03
CA ILE A 292 11.31 -12.64 -2.09
C ILE A 292 11.27 -14.11 -2.48
N CYS A 293 10.06 -14.66 -2.55
CA CYS A 293 9.75 -15.98 -3.10
C CYS A 293 8.85 -15.81 -4.33
N ALA A 294 9.44 -15.87 -5.52
CA ALA A 294 8.76 -15.63 -6.80
C ALA A 294 8.54 -16.90 -7.60
N LEU A 295 7.43 -16.95 -8.33
CA LEU A 295 7.11 -18.02 -9.29
C LEU A 295 7.79 -17.83 -10.64
N ASP A 296 8.11 -16.58 -10.97
CA ASP A 296 8.91 -16.18 -12.12
C ASP A 296 10.15 -15.43 -11.62
N ASP A 297 10.36 -14.18 -11.99
CA ASP A 297 11.58 -13.45 -11.68
C ASP A 297 11.50 -12.77 -10.29
N ALA A 298 12.58 -12.86 -9.51
CA ALA A 298 12.56 -12.24 -8.19
C ALA A 298 12.90 -10.74 -8.21
N MET A 299 13.65 -10.29 -9.19
CA MET A 299 13.89 -8.87 -9.50
C MET A 299 13.95 -8.72 -11.01
N ASN A 300 13.08 -7.88 -11.56
CA ASN A 300 12.98 -7.60 -12.99
C ASN A 300 13.20 -6.10 -13.26
N ALA A 301 14.09 -5.75 -14.22
CA ALA A 301 14.19 -4.42 -14.75
C ALA A 301 13.83 -4.41 -16.23
N SER A 302 12.61 -3.97 -16.50
CA SER A 302 11.99 -3.88 -17.82
C SER A 302 11.77 -2.41 -18.24
N ALA A 303 11.54 -2.15 -19.54
CA ALA A 303 11.28 -0.80 -20.01
C ALA A 303 9.89 -0.33 -19.51
N ALA A 304 9.83 0.88 -18.96
CA ALA A 304 8.60 1.48 -18.47
C ALA A 304 7.51 1.56 -19.54
N ASP A 305 6.30 1.12 -19.25
CA ASP A 305 5.11 1.36 -20.06
C ASP A 305 4.30 2.55 -19.51
N LEU A 306 4.59 3.73 -20.00
CA LEU A 306 3.91 4.96 -19.59
C LEU A 306 2.59 5.21 -20.35
N SER A 307 2.04 4.23 -21.05
CA SER A 307 0.80 4.40 -21.82
C SER A 307 -0.39 4.73 -20.89
N ASP A 308 -0.49 4.11 -19.73
CA ASP A 308 -1.56 4.30 -18.75
C ASP A 308 -1.46 5.62 -17.98
N VAL A 309 -0.26 6.18 -17.85
CA VAL A 309 -0.06 7.50 -17.26
C VAL A 309 -0.62 8.60 -18.14
N SER A 310 -0.68 8.39 -19.47
CA SER A 310 -1.12 9.38 -20.45
C SER A 310 -2.63 9.37 -20.73
N GLU A 311 -3.34 8.26 -20.45
CA GLU A 311 -4.72 8.03 -20.89
C GLU A 311 -5.80 8.22 -19.80
N SER A 312 -5.48 8.42 -18.52
CA SER A 312 -6.49 8.65 -17.51
C SER A 312 -7.14 10.03 -17.69
N SER A 313 -8.04 10.13 -18.69
CA SER A 313 -9.04 11.17 -18.68
C SER A 313 -9.89 10.99 -17.44
N ASP A 314 -9.86 11.94 -16.51
CA ASP A 314 -10.83 12.07 -15.42
C ASP A 314 -12.25 11.98 -15.98
N ALA A 315 -12.76 10.78 -16.20
CA ALA A 315 -14.14 10.54 -16.63
C ALA A 315 -15.10 10.67 -15.45
N ASP A 316 -15.02 11.80 -14.74
CA ASP A 316 -16.10 12.30 -13.90
C ASP A 316 -16.81 13.41 -14.69
N THR A 317 -17.48 13.01 -15.79
CA THR A 317 -18.23 13.92 -16.65
C THR A 317 -19.63 14.14 -16.10
N SER A 318 -19.77 15.19 -15.33
CA SER A 318 -21.03 15.95 -15.36
C SER A 318 -20.71 17.45 -15.27
N THR A 319 -20.47 18.09 -16.43
CA THR A 319 -20.97 19.44 -16.68
C THR A 319 -20.75 19.85 -18.14
N SER A 320 -21.80 20.37 -18.72
CA SER A 320 -21.91 20.97 -20.04
C SER A 320 -20.87 22.05 -20.31
N ALA A 321 -20.19 21.95 -21.48
CA ALA A 321 -19.27 22.93 -22.02
C ALA A 321 -19.96 24.18 -22.56
N PRO A 322 -19.25 25.31 -22.64
CA PRO A 322 -19.38 26.21 -23.76
C PRO A 322 -18.11 26.20 -24.63
N SER A 323 -18.38 26.09 -25.91
CA SER A 323 -17.45 26.08 -27.03
C SER A 323 -16.57 27.34 -27.15
N GLY A 324 -15.28 27.16 -27.44
CA GLY A 324 -14.36 28.21 -27.86
C GLY A 324 -13.01 27.66 -28.29
N GLU A 325 -12.76 27.64 -29.58
CA GLU A 325 -11.53 27.20 -30.29
C GLU A 325 -10.38 28.22 -30.26
N PRO A 326 -9.20 27.95 -30.95
CA PRO A 326 -8.00 27.29 -30.35
C PRO A 326 -6.77 28.21 -30.44
N GLY A 327 -5.72 27.89 -29.73
CA GLY A 327 -4.42 28.56 -29.90
C GLY A 327 -3.25 27.67 -29.54
N ALA A 328 -2.58 27.16 -30.54
CA ALA A 328 -1.39 26.34 -30.47
C ALA A 328 -0.18 27.06 -29.86
N ASN A 329 0.55 26.40 -28.97
CA ASN A 329 2.02 26.33 -29.05
C ASN A 329 2.53 25.27 -28.04
N ALA A 330 3.10 24.22 -28.59
CA ALA A 330 3.79 23.18 -27.85
C ALA A 330 5.18 23.66 -27.44
N ALA A 331 5.51 23.59 -26.17
CA ALA A 331 6.89 23.54 -25.71
C ALA A 331 7.01 22.23 -24.87
N GLN A 332 7.94 21.37 -25.29
CA GLN A 332 8.28 20.17 -24.54
C GLN A 332 8.80 20.54 -23.14
N PRO A 333 8.37 19.89 -22.09
CA PRO A 333 9.01 20.02 -20.80
C PRO A 333 10.22 19.07 -20.72
N ASP A 334 11.33 19.65 -20.28
CA ASP A 334 12.56 18.98 -19.87
C ASP A 334 12.25 18.14 -18.63
N GLY A 335 12.49 16.83 -18.74
CA GLY A 335 12.09 15.89 -17.70
C GLY A 335 13.05 15.92 -16.49
N SER A 336 12.67 16.61 -15.47
CA SER A 336 13.07 16.28 -14.10
C SER A 336 11.89 16.56 -13.16
N ILE A 337 11.19 15.52 -12.79
CA ILE A 337 10.15 15.56 -11.77
C ILE A 337 10.88 15.68 -10.43
N GLY A 338 10.78 16.83 -9.79
CA GLY A 338 11.28 17.03 -8.43
C GLY A 338 10.42 16.23 -7.46
N VAL A 339 10.96 15.13 -6.97
CA VAL A 339 10.38 14.34 -5.87
C VAL A 339 10.19 15.25 -4.66
N PRO A 340 9.05 15.26 -3.99
CA PRO A 340 8.92 15.99 -2.73
C PRO A 340 9.91 15.43 -1.72
N ASP A 341 10.87 16.25 -1.31
CA ASP A 341 11.90 15.91 -0.32
C ASP A 341 11.22 15.50 1.00
N ALA A 342 11.41 14.24 1.40
CA ALA A 342 10.89 13.67 2.65
C ALA A 342 11.43 14.37 3.92
N SER A 343 12.29 15.41 3.77
CA SER A 343 12.93 16.15 4.86
C SER A 343 12.11 17.29 5.47
N SER A 344 10.92 17.62 4.98
CA SER A 344 10.14 18.78 5.46
C SER A 344 9.10 18.48 6.54
N ALA A 345 9.08 17.30 7.12
CA ALA A 345 8.31 17.03 8.34
C ALA A 345 9.10 17.42 9.61
N ASN A 346 9.56 18.67 9.69
CA ASN A 346 10.15 19.19 10.92
C ASN A 346 9.08 19.89 11.77
N ALA A 347 8.76 19.24 12.88
CA ALA A 347 8.07 19.86 14.00
C ALA A 347 8.93 20.99 14.58
N ASP A 348 8.35 22.17 14.76
CA ASP A 348 8.91 23.24 15.55
C ASP A 348 9.22 22.75 16.97
N SER A 349 10.50 22.59 17.30
CA SER A 349 10.97 22.41 18.66
C SER A 349 11.57 23.71 19.17
N ASN A 350 10.81 24.35 20.02
CA ASN A 350 11.24 25.52 20.83
C ASN A 350 12.27 25.06 21.87
N GLY A 351 13.47 25.64 21.84
CA GLY A 351 14.56 25.30 22.70
C GLY A 351 14.37 25.64 24.17
N GLN A 352 14.72 24.70 25.02
CA GLN A 352 15.19 25.01 26.36
C GLN A 352 16.34 24.08 26.74
N GLN A 353 17.50 24.68 26.92
CA GLN A 353 18.68 24.02 27.51
C GLN A 353 18.35 23.60 28.94
N ASN A 354 18.70 22.38 29.32
CA ASN A 354 19.02 22.07 30.70
C ASN A 354 20.15 21.06 30.81
N THR A 355 21.06 21.43 31.64
CA THR A 355 22.35 20.85 31.99
C THR A 355 22.21 19.45 32.62
N ALA A 356 23.16 18.57 32.26
CA ALA A 356 23.38 17.27 32.89
C ALA A 356 23.89 17.36 34.33
N PRO A 357 23.72 16.33 35.13
CA PRO A 357 24.76 15.89 36.04
C PRO A 357 25.22 14.45 35.79
N GLN A 358 26.54 14.27 35.86
CA GLN A 358 27.24 12.98 35.91
C GLN A 358 26.98 12.27 37.22
N GLY A 359 27.03 10.94 37.21
CA GLY A 359 27.12 10.13 38.43
C GLY A 359 27.08 8.62 38.15
N ALA A 360 28.23 8.04 38.01
CA ALA A 360 28.80 6.78 38.53
C ALA A 360 27.93 5.54 38.76
N GLY A 361 28.20 4.48 38.06
CA GLY A 361 28.73 3.17 38.51
C GLY A 361 27.80 2.24 39.27
N GLN A 362 27.56 1.06 38.71
CA GLN A 362 28.03 -0.23 39.24
C GLN A 362 27.55 -1.39 38.36
N GLN A 363 28.46 -2.33 38.16
CA GLN A 363 28.25 -3.67 37.61
C GLN A 363 27.44 -4.51 38.60
N ASP A 364 26.58 -5.38 38.10
CA ASP A 364 26.36 -6.68 38.72
C ASP A 364 25.92 -7.71 37.66
N SER A 365 26.67 -8.80 37.67
CA SER A 365 26.51 -10.04 36.94
C SER A 365 25.52 -10.95 37.62
N ALA A 366 24.63 -11.63 36.87
CA ALA A 366 24.12 -12.95 37.27
C ALA A 366 23.31 -13.65 36.18
N THR A 367 23.89 -14.69 35.64
CA THR A 367 23.40 -16.09 35.53
C THR A 367 22.13 -16.37 34.75
N SER A 368 22.34 -17.09 33.62
CA SER A 368 21.37 -17.96 32.93
C SER A 368 20.83 -19.08 33.83
N PRO A 369 19.64 -19.58 33.61
CA PRO A 369 19.31 -20.96 33.96
C PRO A 369 19.16 -21.88 32.75
N GLU A 370 19.69 -23.06 32.93
CA GLU A 370 19.72 -24.22 32.05
C GLU A 370 18.32 -24.81 31.76
N LEU A 371 18.24 -25.47 30.59
CA LEU A 371 17.18 -26.40 30.18
C LEU A 371 17.28 -27.73 30.96
N PRO A 372 16.21 -28.43 31.26
CA PRO A 372 16.27 -29.86 31.54
C PRO A 372 15.97 -30.69 30.29
N SER A 373 16.89 -31.59 29.98
CA SER A 373 16.68 -32.78 29.15
C SER A 373 15.92 -33.85 29.97
N ASP A 374 14.98 -34.56 29.39
CA ASP A 374 14.82 -35.97 29.70
C ASP A 374 14.11 -36.80 28.63
N ASP A 375 14.55 -38.03 28.55
CA ASP A 375 14.30 -39.14 27.66
C ASP A 375 12.90 -39.76 27.79
N GLY A 376 12.49 -40.50 26.74
CA GLY A 376 11.47 -41.51 26.88
C GLY A 376 10.90 -42.06 25.57
N ALA A 377 11.52 -43.14 25.09
CA ALA A 377 11.10 -43.94 23.94
C ALA A 377 9.87 -44.82 24.22
N GLN A 378 9.15 -45.18 23.15
CA GLN A 378 8.55 -46.46 22.71
C GLN A 378 7.29 -46.15 21.91
N GLY A 379 7.10 -46.54 20.63
CA GLY A 379 7.12 -47.87 20.09
C GLY A 379 5.67 -48.33 19.87
N GLY A 380 5.18 -48.43 18.60
CA GLY A 380 3.84 -48.94 18.30
C GLY A 380 3.49 -48.91 16.80
N GLN A 381 3.67 -50.04 16.17
CA GLN A 381 3.34 -50.64 14.90
C GLN A 381 2.15 -50.10 14.11
N ALA A 382 2.40 -50.14 12.81
CA ALA A 382 1.67 -50.36 11.57
C ALA A 382 0.18 -50.79 11.63
N GLY A 383 -0.60 -50.20 10.76
CA GLY A 383 -1.87 -50.66 10.28
C GLY A 383 -2.10 -50.22 8.86
N GLU A 384 -1.90 -51.18 7.92
CA GLU A 384 -2.33 -51.04 6.52
C GLU A 384 -3.85 -51.08 6.42
N ALA A 385 -4.44 -50.24 5.57
CA ALA A 385 -5.71 -50.51 4.91
C ALA A 385 -5.86 -49.68 3.64
N SER A 386 -5.66 -50.32 2.57
CA SER A 386 -6.33 -50.45 1.24
C SER A 386 -7.25 -49.31 0.77
N SER A 387 -6.85 -48.79 -0.37
CA SER A 387 -7.59 -48.44 -1.61
C SER A 387 -9.13 -48.42 -1.56
N ASP A 388 -9.72 -47.29 -1.89
CA ASP A 388 -10.89 -47.26 -2.78
C ASP A 388 -10.86 -46.01 -3.67
N LEU A 389 -10.96 -46.29 -4.99
CA LEU A 389 -10.98 -45.29 -6.07
C LEU A 389 -12.43 -44.84 -6.26
N GLY A 390 -12.75 -43.62 -5.86
CA GLY A 390 -13.99 -42.94 -6.21
C GLY A 390 -13.76 -41.95 -7.34
N GLN A 391 -14.35 -42.22 -8.52
CA GLN A 391 -14.36 -41.38 -9.71
C GLN A 391 -14.97 -40.00 -9.41
N ALA A 392 -14.28 -38.93 -9.87
CA ALA A 392 -14.81 -37.61 -9.99
C ALA A 392 -15.79 -37.47 -11.16
N PRO A 393 -16.85 -36.69 -11.06
CA PRO A 393 -17.72 -36.42 -12.22
C PRO A 393 -17.15 -35.28 -13.07
N ASP A 394 -17.25 -35.47 -14.38
CA ASP A 394 -16.94 -34.51 -15.44
C ASP A 394 -17.72 -33.19 -15.26
N ALA A 395 -17.02 -32.10 -15.15
CA ALA A 395 -17.57 -30.76 -15.35
C ALA A 395 -17.01 -30.20 -16.67
N GLN A 396 -17.75 -30.43 -17.77
CA GLN A 396 -17.59 -29.65 -18.99
C GLN A 396 -18.31 -28.33 -18.83
N GLY A 397 -17.58 -27.21 -18.92
CA GLY A 397 -18.12 -25.85 -18.88
C GLY A 397 -17.04 -24.80 -18.90
N ARG A 398 -16.01 -24.96 -19.70
CA ARG A 398 -14.99 -23.95 -19.90
C ARG A 398 -15.47 -22.99 -20.99
N MET A 399 -15.92 -21.80 -20.61
CA MET A 399 -15.97 -20.67 -21.53
C MET A 399 -14.55 -20.14 -21.71
N GLU A 400 -14.00 -20.36 -22.89
CA GLU A 400 -12.79 -19.70 -23.34
C GLU A 400 -13.11 -18.20 -23.51
N ARG A 401 -12.66 -17.37 -22.58
CA ARG A 401 -12.37 -15.97 -22.84
C ARG A 401 -10.93 -15.91 -23.31
N GLY A 402 -10.74 -15.85 -24.61
CA GLY A 402 -9.47 -15.47 -25.19
C GLY A 402 -9.17 -14.01 -24.84
N GLY A 403 -8.44 -13.79 -23.78
CA GLY A 403 -7.66 -12.61 -23.56
C GLY A 403 -6.42 -12.75 -24.47
N GLN A 404 -6.38 -11.96 -25.54
CA GLN A 404 -5.21 -11.76 -26.35
C GLN A 404 -4.36 -10.78 -25.56
N ALA A 405 -3.23 -11.22 -25.04
CA ALA A 405 -2.21 -10.35 -24.48
C ALA A 405 -1.91 -9.22 -25.48
N PRO A 406 -1.77 -7.98 -25.08
CA PRO A 406 -1.23 -6.95 -25.92
C PRO A 406 0.19 -7.36 -26.28
N GLY A 407 0.41 -7.68 -27.55
CA GLY A 407 1.74 -7.97 -28.05
C GLY A 407 2.60 -6.73 -27.89
N GLY A 408 3.48 -6.73 -26.92
CA GLY A 408 4.64 -5.85 -26.89
C GLY A 408 5.34 -5.99 -28.23
N GLN A 409 5.65 -4.89 -28.88
CA GLN A 409 6.50 -4.88 -30.07
C GLN A 409 7.87 -5.39 -29.60
N GLY A 410 8.12 -6.67 -29.85
CA GLY A 410 9.41 -7.27 -29.62
C GLY A 410 10.49 -6.46 -30.29
N GLY A 411 11.31 -5.78 -29.50
CA GLY A 411 12.63 -5.35 -29.92
C GLY A 411 13.39 -6.56 -30.46
N ALA A 412 14.32 -6.33 -31.36
CA ALA A 412 15.17 -7.40 -31.88
C ALA A 412 15.83 -8.11 -30.68
N PRO A 413 15.87 -9.46 -30.64
CA PRO A 413 16.51 -10.17 -29.53
C PRO A 413 17.94 -9.69 -29.33
N GLY A 414 18.27 -9.16 -28.13
CA GLY A 414 19.59 -8.72 -27.75
C GLY A 414 19.92 -7.22 -27.94
N ALA A 415 18.92 -6.34 -28.02
CA ALA A 415 19.13 -4.90 -27.87
C ALA A 415 18.93 -4.52 -26.41
N SER A 416 20.02 -4.25 -25.67
CA SER A 416 19.93 -3.76 -24.29
C SER A 416 19.23 -2.41 -24.24
N ASP A 417 18.31 -2.22 -23.27
CA ASP A 417 17.80 -0.91 -22.92
C ASP A 417 18.75 -0.27 -21.91
N SER A 418 19.32 0.89 -22.28
CA SER A 418 20.31 1.57 -21.44
C SER A 418 19.71 2.17 -20.18
N ASN A 419 18.38 2.27 -20.07
CA ASN A 419 17.69 2.81 -18.90
C ASN A 419 17.42 1.75 -17.84
N CYS A 420 17.20 0.49 -18.27
CA CYS A 420 16.94 -0.61 -17.34
C CYS A 420 18.16 -0.90 -16.46
N LEU A 421 17.92 -0.91 -15.15
CA LEU A 421 19.00 -1.05 -14.17
C LEU A 421 18.55 -1.78 -12.91
N ILE A 422 19.27 -2.82 -12.52
CA ILE A 422 19.20 -3.34 -11.15
C ILE A 422 20.49 -2.96 -10.44
N GLN A 423 20.37 -2.15 -9.36
CA GLN A 423 21.51 -1.68 -8.60
C GLN A 423 21.38 -2.07 -7.11
N ILE A 424 22.40 -2.79 -6.58
CA ILE A 424 22.45 -3.18 -5.18
C ILE A 424 23.65 -2.51 -4.53
N ASN A 425 23.37 -1.51 -3.69
CA ASN A 425 24.35 -0.71 -2.98
C ASN A 425 24.53 -1.14 -1.51
N GLY A 426 23.53 -1.79 -0.91
CA GLY A 426 23.52 -2.14 0.51
C GLY A 426 22.46 -3.20 0.84
N GLY A 427 22.19 -3.37 2.14
CA GLY A 427 21.15 -4.27 2.64
C GLY A 427 21.46 -5.76 2.52
N THR A 428 20.44 -6.57 2.82
CA THR A 428 20.41 -8.02 2.61
C THR A 428 19.26 -8.35 1.67
N VAL A 429 19.56 -8.94 0.53
CA VAL A 429 18.59 -9.36 -0.48
C VAL A 429 18.67 -10.87 -0.61
N ALA A 430 17.60 -11.57 -0.26
CA ALA A 430 17.45 -13.01 -0.41
C ALA A 430 16.32 -13.30 -1.41
N LEU A 431 16.65 -13.96 -2.50
CA LEU A 431 15.78 -14.25 -3.61
C LEU A 431 15.66 -15.77 -3.77
N ASP A 432 14.41 -16.25 -3.84
CA ASP A 432 14.05 -17.64 -4.17
C ASP A 432 13.09 -17.58 -5.36
N SER A 433 13.58 -17.88 -6.56
CA SER A 433 12.84 -17.73 -7.82
C SER A 433 12.77 -19.03 -8.57
N GLN A 434 11.67 -19.23 -9.32
CA GLN A 434 11.56 -20.33 -10.29
C GLN A 434 12.04 -19.90 -11.68
N GLY A 435 11.83 -18.63 -12.05
CA GLY A 435 12.42 -17.90 -13.15
C GLY A 435 13.79 -17.34 -12.80
N ASP A 436 14.16 -16.18 -13.36
CA ASP A 436 15.45 -15.57 -13.11
C ASP A 436 15.54 -14.98 -11.68
N GLY A 437 16.69 -15.07 -11.04
CA GLY A 437 16.89 -14.45 -9.75
C GLY A 437 16.97 -12.93 -9.86
N VAL A 438 17.70 -12.47 -10.85
CA VAL A 438 17.90 -11.07 -11.21
C VAL A 438 17.85 -10.99 -12.72
N ASP A 439 16.81 -10.42 -13.30
CA ASP A 439 16.64 -10.16 -14.73
C ASP A 439 16.73 -8.65 -15.02
N SER A 440 17.43 -8.26 -16.05
CA SER A 440 17.50 -6.86 -16.48
C SER A 440 17.63 -6.77 -17.99
N ASN A 441 16.70 -6.11 -18.63
CA ASN A 441 16.84 -5.71 -20.03
C ASN A 441 17.97 -4.70 -20.27
N GLY A 442 18.68 -4.32 -19.23
CA GLY A 442 19.82 -3.40 -19.23
C GLY A 442 21.00 -3.87 -18.37
N ASN A 443 21.35 -3.08 -17.38
CA ASN A 443 22.56 -3.30 -16.59
C ASN A 443 22.25 -3.85 -15.19
N VAL A 444 23.24 -4.58 -14.61
CA VAL A 444 23.22 -5.00 -13.22
C VAL A 444 24.48 -4.49 -12.53
N GLU A 445 24.32 -3.73 -11.43
CA GLU A 445 25.42 -3.16 -10.66
C GLU A 445 25.33 -3.58 -9.19
N ILE A 446 26.36 -4.23 -8.66
CA ILE A 446 26.46 -4.57 -7.24
C ILE A 446 27.68 -3.88 -6.66
N THR A 447 27.42 -2.84 -5.84
CA THR A 447 28.47 -2.04 -5.21
C THR A 447 28.64 -2.35 -3.72
N GLY A 448 27.61 -2.96 -3.08
CA GLY A 448 27.61 -3.29 -1.66
C GLY A 448 26.60 -4.37 -1.30
N GLY A 449 26.26 -4.48 0.00
CA GLY A 449 25.25 -5.38 0.51
C GLY A 449 25.57 -6.88 0.46
N THR A 450 24.54 -7.67 0.69
CA THR A 450 24.57 -9.15 0.58
C THR A 450 23.42 -9.59 -0.32
N LEU A 451 23.74 -10.25 -1.41
CA LEU A 451 22.78 -10.84 -2.33
C LEU A 451 22.87 -12.37 -2.26
N LEU A 452 21.77 -13.00 -1.93
CA LEU A 452 21.61 -14.45 -1.89
C LEU A 452 20.56 -14.82 -2.95
N VAL A 453 20.93 -15.63 -3.94
CA VAL A 453 20.01 -16.11 -4.99
C VAL A 453 19.92 -17.61 -4.90
N ASN A 454 18.72 -18.12 -4.68
CA ASN A 454 18.35 -19.52 -4.78
C ASN A 454 17.36 -19.67 -5.95
N GLY A 455 17.80 -20.24 -7.03
CA GLY A 455 17.07 -20.34 -8.29
C GLY A 455 17.95 -20.04 -9.48
N PRO A 456 17.49 -20.23 -10.72
CA PRO A 456 16.21 -20.84 -11.07
C PRO A 456 16.18 -22.34 -10.83
N SER A 457 14.97 -22.91 -10.87
CA SER A 457 14.75 -24.36 -10.84
C SER A 457 14.66 -24.98 -12.25
N SER A 458 14.60 -24.16 -13.30
CA SER A 458 14.47 -24.57 -14.70
C SER A 458 15.81 -24.51 -15.47
N ASP A 459 15.85 -25.13 -16.65
CA ASP A 459 17.03 -25.14 -17.54
C ASP A 459 17.08 -23.91 -18.46
N GLY A 460 16.00 -23.11 -18.55
CA GLY A 460 15.84 -21.94 -19.44
C GLY A 460 16.41 -20.66 -18.88
N ASP A 461 16.35 -20.52 -17.56
CA ASP A 461 16.57 -19.29 -16.83
C ASP A 461 17.91 -19.25 -16.12
N GLY A 462 18.31 -18.13 -15.55
CA GLY A 462 19.59 -17.90 -14.89
C GLY A 462 19.43 -17.21 -13.55
N ALA A 463 20.36 -17.45 -12.61
CA ALA A 463 20.39 -16.65 -11.39
C ALA A 463 20.67 -15.16 -11.67
N PHE A 464 21.19 -14.84 -12.84
CA PHE A 464 21.40 -13.52 -13.42
C PHE A 464 21.19 -13.63 -14.92
N ASP A 465 20.20 -12.95 -15.45
CA ASP A 465 20.07 -12.61 -16.87
C ASP A 465 20.18 -11.09 -17.04
N TYR A 466 20.79 -10.61 -18.11
CA TYR A 466 20.95 -9.19 -18.40
C TYR A 466 21.41 -9.00 -19.84
N ASP A 467 20.85 -8.00 -20.50
CA ASP A 467 21.19 -7.66 -21.88
C ASP A 467 22.36 -6.68 -22.01
N GLY A 468 22.66 -5.91 -20.94
CA GLY A 468 23.76 -4.94 -20.88
C GLY A 468 25.03 -5.47 -20.22
N GLU A 469 25.56 -4.70 -19.26
CA GLU A 469 26.75 -5.06 -18.48
C GLU A 469 26.41 -5.40 -17.03
N ALA A 470 26.96 -6.48 -16.49
CA ALA A 470 26.89 -6.78 -15.07
C ALA A 470 28.23 -6.52 -14.38
N THR A 471 28.23 -5.66 -13.36
CA THR A 471 29.41 -5.32 -12.58
C THR A 471 29.23 -5.62 -11.10
N ILE A 472 30.21 -6.25 -10.47
CA ILE A 472 30.30 -6.46 -9.03
C ILE A 472 31.58 -5.80 -8.53
N SER A 473 31.47 -4.63 -7.92
CA SER A 473 32.59 -3.87 -7.37
C SER A 473 32.71 -3.99 -5.84
N GLY A 474 31.61 -4.32 -5.15
CA GLY A 474 31.50 -4.50 -3.70
C GLY A 474 30.60 -5.64 -3.29
N GLY A 475 30.25 -5.70 -1.99
CA GLY A 475 29.28 -6.63 -1.42
C GLY A 475 29.69 -8.12 -1.42
N THR A 476 28.72 -8.93 -1.04
CA THR A 476 28.78 -10.41 -1.05
C THR A 476 27.68 -10.95 -1.93
N VAL A 477 28.03 -11.81 -2.90
CA VAL A 477 27.05 -12.47 -3.76
C VAL A 477 27.19 -13.98 -3.61
N LEU A 478 26.12 -14.64 -3.21
CA LEU A 478 26.04 -16.10 -3.11
C LEU A 478 24.89 -16.59 -3.97
N VAL A 479 25.17 -17.51 -4.88
CA VAL A 479 24.21 -18.10 -5.79
C VAL A 479 24.18 -19.60 -5.61
N ALA A 480 22.98 -20.15 -5.39
CA ALA A 480 22.69 -21.56 -5.31
C ALA A 480 21.70 -21.92 -6.43
N ALA A 481 22.17 -22.02 -7.67
CA ALA A 481 21.36 -22.37 -8.82
C ALA A 481 21.99 -23.57 -9.57
N LEU A 482 21.16 -24.41 -10.18
CA LEU A 482 21.64 -25.59 -10.91
C LEU A 482 22.45 -25.21 -12.15
N TRP A 483 22.22 -24.03 -12.75
CA TRP A 483 22.81 -23.60 -14.03
C TRP A 483 23.45 -22.20 -14.03
N ALA A 484 23.61 -21.57 -12.87
CA ALA A 484 24.12 -20.18 -12.69
C ALA A 484 25.45 -19.84 -13.43
N TRP A 485 26.14 -20.83 -14.00
CA TRP A 485 27.46 -20.68 -14.58
C TRP A 485 27.48 -20.32 -16.07
N ARG A 486 26.39 -20.49 -16.78
CA ARG A 486 26.45 -20.33 -18.24
C ARG A 486 26.27 -18.88 -18.69
N LYS A 487 25.42 -18.10 -18.02
CA LYS A 487 25.10 -16.71 -18.40
C LYS A 487 25.91 -15.63 -17.60
N ALA A 488 26.39 -15.94 -16.38
CA ALA A 488 27.11 -14.98 -15.58
C ALA A 488 28.36 -14.40 -16.26
N SER A 489 28.53 -13.05 -16.15
CA SER A 489 29.68 -12.35 -16.69
C SER A 489 31.03 -12.85 -16.12
N ARG A 490 32.11 -12.51 -16.81
CA ARG A 490 33.46 -12.87 -16.36
C ARG A 490 33.83 -12.30 -14.98
N ALA A 491 33.24 -11.16 -14.60
CA ALA A 491 33.44 -10.52 -13.31
C ALA A 491 32.68 -11.25 -12.20
N VAL A 492 31.39 -11.59 -12.44
CA VAL A 492 30.56 -12.39 -11.53
C VAL A 492 31.18 -13.76 -11.30
N ARG A 493 31.62 -14.43 -12.35
CA ARG A 493 32.31 -15.74 -12.25
C ARG A 493 33.58 -15.68 -11.41
N ARG A 494 34.37 -14.61 -11.48
CA ARG A 494 35.60 -14.48 -10.69
C ARG A 494 35.34 -14.34 -9.19
N ARG A 495 34.30 -13.61 -8.77
CA ARG A 495 33.92 -13.45 -7.36
C ARG A 495 33.31 -14.72 -6.77
N LEU A 496 32.40 -15.37 -7.49
CA LEU A 496 31.87 -16.67 -7.08
C LEU A 496 32.94 -17.75 -6.90
N LEU A 497 33.99 -17.76 -7.76
CA LEU A 497 35.12 -18.64 -7.62
C LEU A 497 35.98 -18.31 -6.39
N SER A 498 36.18 -17.04 -6.03
CA SER A 498 36.93 -16.64 -4.84
C SER A 498 36.22 -17.05 -3.54
N TYR A 499 34.90 -16.99 -3.51
CA TYR A 499 34.07 -17.42 -2.36
C TYR A 499 34.13 -18.96 -2.18
N ARG A 500 33.98 -19.75 -3.23
CA ARG A 500 34.12 -21.20 -3.13
C ARG A 500 35.53 -21.64 -2.62
N ARG A 501 36.55 -20.85 -2.90
CA ARG A 501 37.89 -21.09 -2.37
C ARG A 501 37.99 -20.77 -0.86
N ALA A 502 37.30 -19.71 -0.42
CA ALA A 502 37.25 -19.34 1.00
C ALA A 502 36.48 -20.35 1.85
N VAL A 503 35.36 -20.85 1.37
CA VAL A 503 34.54 -21.87 2.07
C VAL A 503 35.24 -23.23 2.13
N ARG A 504 36.07 -23.60 1.12
CA ARG A 504 36.88 -24.83 1.17
C ARG A 504 38.05 -24.76 2.12
N LEU A 505 38.49 -23.55 2.51
CA LEU A 505 39.58 -23.36 3.46
C LEU A 505 39.09 -23.24 4.92
N ALA A 506 37.78 -23.12 5.13
CA ALA A 506 37.12 -23.01 6.44
C ALA A 506 36.42 -24.29 6.88
N ALA A 507 36.39 -25.35 6.07
CA ALA A 507 35.90 -26.69 6.37
C ALA A 507 37.09 -27.68 6.42
#